data_790a69c503e7b8fbb15b25f2e8693135
#
_entry.id   790a69c503e7b8fbb15b25f2e8693135
#
_cell.length_a   1.000
_cell.length_b   1.000
_cell.length_c   1.000
_cell.angle_alpha   90.00
_cell.angle_beta   90.00
_cell.angle_gamma   90.00
#
_symmetry.space_group_name_H-M   'P 1'
#
loop_
_entity.id
_entity.type
_entity.pdbx_description
1 polymer ?
#
loop_
_entity_poly.entity_id
_entity_poly.type
_entity_poly.pdbx_seq_one_letter_code
_entity_poly.pdbx_strand_id
1 'polypeptide(L)'
;MSDKKLKRRLNAFFRLLIILSICVITVYLFPKVGSFQYEYQKGMPWRYETLTAPFDFPIHKTEDELQEEREKLVQEQSPIFILNTNTADLQTGKFRTALHAFRNETTSGSLNKLTDRLKDIYTAGILQLPEELDARKVKTIKIVENNIGHTVEFDQVYTLKKAYSALSQAIDQLHFPKSVRENILSLNLNNYLQPNLEFDASKTTIEHLNHLKSISLTEGMVQQGDIIITKRELVTPEKVKILNSLKTEYQNNL
;
A
#
# COMPACT_ATOMS: atom_id res chain seq x y z
N MET A 1 7.31 25.21 81.35
CA MET A 1 8.43 24.34 80.83
C MET A 1 7.96 23.27 79.83
N SER A 2 6.68 23.06 79.68
CA SER A 2 6.04 22.04 78.78
C SER A 2 6.06 22.44 77.31
N ASP A 3 5.72 23.68 76.91
CA ASP A 3 5.54 24.11 75.53
C ASP A 3 6.79 24.07 74.64
N LYS A 4 7.97 24.33 75.20
CA LYS A 4 9.23 24.25 74.45
C LYS A 4 9.60 22.81 74.06
N LYS A 5 9.24 21.84 74.93
CA LYS A 5 9.47 20.40 74.62
C LYS A 5 8.51 19.88 73.57
N LEU A 6 7.26 20.39 73.58
CA LEU A 6 6.21 20.04 72.62
C LEU A 6 6.57 20.59 71.21
N LYS A 7 6.94 21.87 71.11
CA LYS A 7 7.39 22.51 69.86
C LYS A 7 8.63 21.80 69.26
N ARG A 8 9.56 21.36 70.11
CA ARG A 8 10.77 20.65 69.65
C ARG A 8 10.43 19.24 69.09
N ARG A 9 9.49 18.55 69.72
CA ARG A 9 9.00 17.26 69.21
C ARG A 9 8.19 17.42 67.93
N LEU A 10 7.38 18.44 67.82
CA LEU A 10 6.61 18.77 66.61
C LEU A 10 7.54 19.09 65.41
N ASN A 11 8.56 19.92 65.63
CA ASN A 11 9.55 20.21 64.60
C ASN A 11 10.37 19.01 64.19
N ALA A 12 10.69 18.11 65.12
CA ALA A 12 11.39 16.83 64.80
C ALA A 12 10.51 15.93 63.94
N PHE A 13 9.20 15.86 64.26
CA PHE A 13 8.21 15.11 63.50
C PHE A 13 8.05 15.65 62.07
N PHE A 14 7.92 16.95 61.90
CA PHE A 14 7.87 17.57 60.55
C PHE A 14 9.12 17.34 59.73
N ARG A 15 10.33 17.40 60.33
CA ARG A 15 11.57 17.07 59.68
C ARG A 15 11.60 15.62 59.20
N LEU A 16 11.15 14.70 60.03
CA LEU A 16 11.09 13.28 59.68
C LEU A 16 10.09 13.00 58.55
N LEU A 17 8.95 13.68 58.57
CA LEU A 17 7.93 13.60 57.53
C LEU A 17 8.44 14.13 56.18
N ILE A 18 9.19 15.23 56.20
CA ILE A 18 9.82 15.78 54.99
C ILE A 18 10.87 14.80 54.42
N ILE A 19 11.72 14.21 55.29
CA ILE A 19 12.72 13.24 54.86
C ILE A 19 12.02 12.01 54.27
N LEU A 20 10.97 11.49 54.91
CA LEU A 20 10.20 10.36 54.42
C LEU A 20 9.56 10.69 53.05
N SER A 21 8.99 11.88 52.88
CA SER A 21 8.41 12.33 51.63
C SER A 21 9.47 12.40 50.51
N ILE A 22 10.66 12.93 50.80
CA ILE A 22 11.76 12.96 49.84
C ILE A 22 12.18 11.55 49.46
N CYS A 23 12.31 10.62 50.41
CA CYS A 23 12.64 9.23 50.13
C CYS A 23 11.61 8.56 49.21
N VAL A 24 10.30 8.76 49.48
CA VAL A 24 9.20 8.22 48.68
C VAL A 24 9.25 8.81 47.25
N ILE A 25 9.44 10.11 47.12
CA ILE A 25 9.58 10.78 45.83
C ILE A 25 10.80 10.27 45.07
N THR A 26 11.95 10.12 45.74
CA THR A 26 13.16 9.59 45.12
C THR A 26 12.96 8.17 44.60
N VAL A 27 12.34 7.27 45.40
CA VAL A 27 12.04 5.90 44.99
C VAL A 27 11.04 5.86 43.82
N TYR A 28 10.08 6.80 43.82
CA TYR A 28 9.10 6.90 42.73
C TYR A 28 9.70 7.42 41.42
N LEU A 29 10.63 8.35 41.51
CA LEU A 29 11.33 8.97 40.35
C LEU A 29 12.51 8.11 39.85
N PHE A 30 12.97 7.11 40.62
CA PHE A 30 14.04 6.25 40.16
C PHE A 30 13.57 5.36 39.00
N PRO A 31 14.31 5.33 37.88
CA PRO A 31 13.94 4.47 36.76
C PRO A 31 13.91 3.02 37.19
N LYS A 32 12.76 2.36 37.00
CA LYS A 32 12.53 0.96 37.40
C LYS A 32 13.15 -0.05 36.45
N VAL A 33 13.58 0.42 35.27
CA VAL A 33 14.18 -0.40 34.20
C VAL A 33 15.69 -0.17 34.20
N GLY A 34 16.46 -1.24 34.36
CA GLY A 34 17.92 -1.18 34.30
C GLY A 34 18.40 -0.85 32.87
N SER A 35 19.62 -0.33 32.74
CA SER A 35 20.21 -0.07 31.41
C SER A 35 20.64 -1.37 30.72
N PHE A 36 20.50 -1.43 29.41
CA PHE A 36 21.03 -2.54 28.59
C PHE A 36 22.56 -2.48 28.57
N GLN A 37 23.24 -3.48 29.16
CA GLN A 37 24.67 -3.48 29.37
C GLN A 37 25.44 -4.57 28.59
N TYR A 38 24.75 -5.23 27.65
CA TYR A 38 25.36 -6.35 26.92
C TYR A 38 26.05 -5.87 25.64
N GLU A 39 27.29 -6.35 25.43
CA GLU A 39 27.99 -6.20 24.17
C GLU A 39 27.99 -7.52 23.41
N TYR A 40 27.57 -7.50 22.15
CA TYR A 40 27.47 -8.68 21.31
C TYR A 40 27.80 -8.35 19.86
N GLN A 41 28.24 -9.38 19.15
CA GLN A 41 28.60 -9.31 17.74
C GLN A 41 28.04 -10.52 17.01
N LYS A 42 27.44 -10.29 15.83
CA LYS A 42 26.95 -11.34 14.94
C LYS A 42 28.04 -12.38 14.66
N GLY A 43 27.69 -13.67 14.77
CA GLY A 43 28.61 -14.78 14.52
C GLY A 43 29.55 -15.12 15.69
N MET A 44 29.45 -14.40 16.81
CA MET A 44 30.24 -14.70 18.03
C MET A 44 29.37 -15.40 19.07
N PRO A 45 29.98 -16.26 19.94
CA PRO A 45 29.25 -16.86 21.05
C PRO A 45 28.85 -15.81 22.08
N TRP A 46 27.62 -15.94 22.62
CA TRP A 46 27.13 -15.13 23.73
C TRP A 46 27.98 -15.34 24.98
N ARG A 47 28.56 -14.27 25.52
CA ARG A 47 29.54 -14.32 26.60
C ARG A 47 28.95 -14.27 28.00
N TYR A 48 27.69 -13.91 28.10
CA TYR A 48 26.97 -13.70 29.35
C TYR A 48 26.12 -14.92 29.73
N GLU A 49 25.50 -14.87 30.90
CA GLU A 49 24.52 -15.87 31.31
C GLU A 49 23.28 -15.84 30.38
N THR A 50 22.41 -16.82 30.50
CA THR A 50 21.17 -16.89 29.73
C THR A 50 20.36 -15.61 29.93
N LEU A 51 20.02 -14.92 28.84
CA LEU A 51 19.23 -13.71 28.84
C LEU A 51 17.78 -14.06 28.56
N THR A 52 16.90 -13.67 29.48
CA THR A 52 15.45 -13.75 29.31
C THR A 52 14.89 -12.35 29.16
N ALA A 53 13.74 -12.24 28.49
CA ALA A 53 13.03 -10.98 28.32
C ALA A 53 12.53 -10.46 29.69
N PRO A 54 12.94 -9.26 30.11
CA PRO A 54 12.56 -8.69 31.40
C PRO A 54 11.14 -8.10 31.38
N PHE A 55 10.59 -7.82 30.20
CA PHE A 55 9.26 -7.29 29.91
C PHE A 55 8.86 -7.65 28.48
N ASP A 56 7.60 -7.47 28.13
CA ASP A 56 7.12 -7.63 26.76
C ASP A 56 7.67 -6.51 25.87
N PHE A 57 8.19 -6.87 24.70
CA PHE A 57 8.68 -5.88 23.77
C PHE A 57 8.53 -6.30 22.30
N PRO A 58 8.29 -5.33 21.38
CA PRO A 58 8.18 -5.62 19.96
C PRO A 58 9.56 -5.89 19.34
N ILE A 59 9.60 -6.74 18.31
CA ILE A 59 10.77 -6.95 17.47
C ILE A 59 10.74 -5.92 16.35
N HIS A 60 11.66 -4.98 16.35
CA HIS A 60 11.78 -3.95 15.32
C HIS A 60 12.38 -4.54 14.04
N LYS A 61 11.80 -4.18 12.90
CA LYS A 61 12.37 -4.47 11.59
C LYS A 61 13.66 -3.68 11.39
N THR A 62 14.61 -4.25 10.66
CA THR A 62 15.83 -3.54 10.25
C THR A 62 15.50 -2.52 9.15
N GLU A 63 16.40 -1.53 8.96
CA GLU A 63 16.23 -0.56 7.86
C GLU A 63 16.22 -1.24 6.48
N ASP A 64 17.03 -2.29 6.29
CA ASP A 64 17.07 -3.07 5.06
C ASP A 64 15.72 -3.74 4.78
N GLU A 65 15.11 -4.37 5.79
CA GLU A 65 13.78 -5.00 5.68
C GLU A 65 12.68 -3.97 5.38
N LEU A 66 12.73 -2.81 6.04
CA LEU A 66 11.80 -1.72 5.79
C LEU A 66 11.97 -1.15 4.37
N GLN A 67 13.20 -1.05 3.90
CA GLN A 67 13.49 -0.58 2.55
C GLN A 67 13.00 -1.58 1.49
N GLU A 68 13.26 -2.88 1.68
CA GLU A 68 12.74 -3.92 0.79
C GLU A 68 11.21 -3.92 0.74
N GLU A 69 10.54 -3.72 1.87
CA GLU A 69 9.08 -3.67 1.95
C GLU A 69 8.52 -2.43 1.21
N ARG A 70 9.19 -1.27 1.37
CA ARG A 70 8.86 -0.05 0.61
C ARG A 70 9.02 -0.24 -0.89
N GLU A 71 10.12 -0.85 -1.32
CA GLU A 71 10.38 -1.11 -2.74
C GLU A 71 9.36 -2.08 -3.35
N LYS A 72 8.97 -3.13 -2.62
CA LYS A 72 7.89 -4.04 -3.04
C LYS A 72 6.57 -3.30 -3.23
N LEU A 73 6.18 -2.45 -2.27
CA LEU A 73 4.96 -1.65 -2.37
C LEU A 73 4.98 -0.69 -3.56
N VAL A 74 6.14 -0.09 -3.87
CA VAL A 74 6.27 0.76 -5.07
C VAL A 74 6.09 -0.05 -6.35
N GLN A 75 6.62 -1.29 -6.40
CA GLN A 75 6.49 -2.16 -7.58
C GLN A 75 5.08 -2.74 -7.75
N GLU A 76 4.36 -2.94 -6.67
CA GLU A 76 2.99 -3.48 -6.65
C GLU A 76 1.92 -2.40 -6.78
N GLN A 77 2.33 -1.13 -6.85
CA GLN A 77 1.40 -0.02 -6.95
C GLN A 77 0.58 -0.10 -8.24
N SER A 78 -0.75 -0.09 -8.08
CA SER A 78 -1.70 -0.01 -9.17
C SER A 78 -2.14 1.44 -9.37
N PRO A 79 -1.82 2.10 -10.49
CA PRO A 79 -2.30 3.45 -10.77
C PRO A 79 -3.83 3.47 -10.88
N ILE A 80 -4.44 4.54 -10.40
CA ILE A 80 -5.89 4.70 -10.34
C ILE A 80 -6.39 5.43 -11.58
N PHE A 81 -7.39 4.84 -12.21
CA PHE A 81 -8.11 5.42 -13.33
C PHE A 81 -9.60 5.55 -12.99
N ILE A 82 -10.21 6.66 -13.39
CA ILE A 82 -11.66 6.89 -13.25
C ILE A 82 -12.33 6.53 -14.56
N LEU A 83 -13.37 5.70 -14.50
CA LEU A 83 -14.15 5.33 -15.67
C LEU A 83 -15.19 6.42 -15.97
N ASN A 84 -15.10 6.99 -17.17
CA ASN A 84 -16.07 7.94 -17.71
C ASN A 84 -17.05 7.20 -18.64
N THR A 85 -18.21 6.86 -18.11
CA THR A 85 -19.25 6.14 -18.85
C THR A 85 -19.91 7.01 -19.93
N ASN A 86 -19.97 8.34 -19.73
CA ASN A 86 -20.56 9.27 -20.70
C ASN A 86 -19.79 9.24 -22.03
N THR A 87 -18.48 9.10 -22.01
CA THR A 87 -17.64 8.99 -23.22
C THR A 87 -18.01 7.73 -24.01
N ALA A 88 -18.20 6.60 -23.32
CA ALA A 88 -18.60 5.33 -23.94
C ALA A 88 -19.95 5.45 -24.66
N ASP A 89 -20.96 6.00 -23.99
CA ASP A 89 -22.30 6.16 -24.52
C ASP A 89 -22.31 7.12 -25.73
N LEU A 90 -21.62 8.24 -25.62
CA LEU A 90 -21.52 9.23 -26.68
C LEU A 90 -20.86 8.65 -27.94
N GLN A 91 -19.72 7.97 -27.79
CA GLN A 91 -18.97 7.45 -28.92
C GLN A 91 -19.68 6.24 -29.57
N THR A 92 -20.26 5.36 -28.76
CA THR A 92 -21.05 4.24 -29.24
C THR A 92 -22.31 4.74 -29.99
N GLY A 93 -22.96 5.81 -29.50
CA GLY A 93 -24.08 6.46 -30.17
C GLY A 93 -23.70 7.06 -31.52
N LYS A 94 -22.57 7.82 -31.58
CA LYS A 94 -22.04 8.37 -32.83
C LYS A 94 -21.72 7.27 -33.85
N PHE A 95 -21.05 6.20 -33.40
CA PHE A 95 -20.70 5.07 -34.26
C PHE A 95 -21.92 4.37 -34.82
N ARG A 96 -22.94 4.10 -33.98
CA ARG A 96 -24.21 3.53 -34.40
C ARG A 96 -24.91 4.40 -35.47
N THR A 97 -24.90 5.71 -35.28
CA THR A 97 -25.49 6.67 -36.26
C THR A 97 -24.72 6.63 -37.59
N ALA A 98 -23.38 6.59 -37.57
CA ALA A 98 -22.60 6.49 -38.79
C ALA A 98 -22.86 5.17 -39.54
N LEU A 99 -23.00 4.07 -38.80
CA LEU A 99 -23.31 2.76 -39.39
C LEU A 99 -24.72 2.66 -39.96
N HIS A 100 -25.67 3.54 -39.54
CA HIS A 100 -27.03 3.50 -40.01
C HIS A 100 -27.16 3.67 -41.54
N ALA A 101 -26.25 4.40 -42.16
CA ALA A 101 -26.20 4.60 -43.61
C ALA A 101 -25.96 3.29 -44.41
N PHE A 102 -25.41 2.26 -43.76
CA PHE A 102 -25.10 0.96 -44.37
C PHE A 102 -26.09 -0.15 -43.98
N ARG A 103 -27.19 0.22 -43.32
CA ARG A 103 -28.15 -0.72 -42.76
C ARG A 103 -29.15 -1.20 -43.81
N ASN A 104 -29.25 -2.52 -43.95
CA ASN A 104 -30.26 -3.22 -44.71
C ASN A 104 -30.58 -4.57 -44.02
N GLU A 105 -31.48 -5.36 -44.58
CA GLU A 105 -31.85 -6.67 -44.00
C GLU A 105 -30.65 -7.60 -43.80
N THR A 106 -29.70 -7.64 -44.76
CA THR A 106 -28.54 -8.51 -44.74
C THR A 106 -27.48 -8.05 -43.77
N THR A 107 -27.29 -6.73 -43.59
CA THR A 107 -26.17 -6.15 -42.80
C THR A 107 -26.57 -5.82 -41.37
N SER A 108 -27.85 -5.70 -41.06
CA SER A 108 -28.38 -5.25 -39.77
C SER A 108 -27.80 -6.03 -38.57
N GLY A 109 -27.74 -7.36 -38.69
CA GLY A 109 -27.22 -8.22 -37.61
C GLY A 109 -25.70 -8.03 -37.38
N SER A 110 -24.92 -7.93 -38.47
CA SER A 110 -23.48 -7.69 -38.38
C SER A 110 -23.15 -6.29 -37.87
N LEU A 111 -23.91 -5.26 -38.25
CA LEU A 111 -23.72 -3.89 -37.75
C LEU A 111 -24.04 -3.79 -36.25
N ASN A 112 -25.06 -4.50 -35.75
CA ASN A 112 -25.36 -4.56 -34.34
C ASN A 112 -24.18 -5.22 -33.58
N LYS A 113 -23.68 -6.37 -34.03
CA LYS A 113 -22.50 -7.05 -33.44
C LYS A 113 -21.26 -6.17 -33.41
N LEU A 114 -21.05 -5.37 -34.49
CA LEU A 114 -19.93 -4.43 -34.54
C LEU A 114 -20.10 -3.30 -33.51
N THR A 115 -21.33 -2.80 -33.32
CA THR A 115 -21.64 -1.80 -32.28
C THR A 115 -21.47 -2.39 -30.88
N ASP A 116 -21.92 -3.62 -30.66
CA ASP A 116 -21.74 -4.33 -29.39
C ASP A 116 -20.26 -4.55 -29.09
N ARG A 117 -19.45 -4.89 -30.12
CA ARG A 117 -18.00 -5.00 -29.95
C ARG A 117 -17.35 -3.70 -29.50
N LEU A 118 -17.75 -2.56 -30.07
CA LEU A 118 -17.29 -1.26 -29.59
C LEU A 118 -17.71 -1.01 -28.14
N LYS A 119 -18.93 -1.38 -27.78
CA LYS A 119 -19.43 -1.27 -26.41
C LYS A 119 -18.60 -2.13 -25.44
N ASP A 120 -18.26 -3.37 -25.82
CA ASP A 120 -17.41 -4.26 -25.01
C ASP A 120 -16.02 -3.66 -24.79
N ILE A 121 -15.43 -3.05 -25.84
CA ILE A 121 -14.14 -2.35 -25.74
C ILE A 121 -14.23 -1.18 -24.73
N TYR A 122 -15.31 -0.41 -24.75
CA TYR A 122 -15.54 0.67 -23.80
C TYR A 122 -15.84 0.17 -22.38
N THR A 123 -16.50 -0.97 -22.24
CA THR A 123 -16.75 -1.61 -20.93
C THR A 123 -15.45 -2.10 -20.30
N ALA A 124 -14.54 -2.67 -21.09
CA ALA A 124 -13.21 -3.03 -20.63
C ALA A 124 -12.33 -1.79 -20.32
N GLY A 125 -12.64 -0.67 -20.97
CA GLY A 125 -11.97 0.60 -20.80
C GLY A 125 -10.85 0.87 -21.82
N ILE A 126 -10.84 2.08 -22.35
CA ILE A 126 -9.79 2.59 -23.22
C ILE A 126 -9.00 3.62 -22.42
N LEU A 127 -7.71 3.36 -22.23
CA LEU A 127 -6.80 4.27 -21.53
C LEU A 127 -5.77 4.91 -22.47
N GLN A 128 -5.35 6.09 -22.06
CA GLN A 128 -4.12 6.71 -22.52
C GLN A 128 -3.19 6.83 -21.31
N LEU A 129 -2.04 6.14 -21.37
CA LEU A 129 -1.05 6.25 -20.31
C LEU A 129 -0.46 7.65 -20.30
N PRO A 130 -0.38 8.30 -19.14
CA PRO A 130 0.38 9.52 -18.97
C PRO A 130 1.88 9.24 -19.13
N GLU A 131 2.65 10.26 -19.50
CA GLU A 131 4.10 10.13 -19.75
C GLU A 131 4.89 9.70 -18.51
N GLU A 132 4.36 9.98 -17.31
CA GLU A 132 4.98 9.62 -16.04
C GLU A 132 4.92 8.10 -15.74
N LEU A 133 4.02 7.37 -16.41
CA LEU A 133 3.83 5.93 -16.20
C LEU A 133 4.50 5.10 -17.32
N ASP A 134 5.49 4.29 -16.94
CA ASP A 134 6.10 3.32 -17.85
C ASP A 134 5.18 2.09 -18.00
N ALA A 135 4.61 1.93 -19.19
CA ALA A 135 3.73 0.80 -19.53
C ALA A 135 4.33 -0.59 -19.21
N ARG A 136 5.67 -0.72 -19.22
CA ARG A 136 6.36 -1.98 -18.94
C ARG A 136 6.39 -2.33 -17.47
N LYS A 137 6.19 -1.34 -16.58
CA LYS A 137 6.20 -1.50 -15.13
C LYS A 137 4.79 -1.67 -14.56
N VAL A 138 3.77 -1.21 -15.28
CA VAL A 138 2.37 -1.32 -14.85
C VAL A 138 1.86 -2.73 -15.13
N LYS A 139 1.66 -3.52 -14.09
CA LYS A 139 1.07 -4.87 -14.18
C LYS A 139 -0.46 -4.83 -14.00
N THR A 140 -0.91 -4.04 -13.07
CA THR A 140 -2.32 -3.88 -12.71
C THR A 140 -2.69 -2.42 -12.65
N ILE A 141 -3.96 -2.13 -12.88
CA ILE A 141 -4.55 -0.80 -12.69
C ILE A 141 -5.79 -0.93 -11.81
N LYS A 142 -6.10 0.13 -11.09
CA LYS A 142 -7.33 0.22 -10.31
C LYS A 142 -8.32 1.12 -11.02
N ILE A 143 -9.45 0.55 -11.45
CA ILE A 143 -10.54 1.29 -12.10
C ILE A 143 -11.55 1.68 -11.03
N VAL A 144 -11.92 2.95 -11.00
CA VAL A 144 -12.92 3.50 -10.10
C VAL A 144 -14.14 3.94 -10.92
N GLU A 145 -15.27 3.31 -10.64
CA GLU A 145 -16.57 3.67 -11.17
C GLU A 145 -17.54 3.91 -10.00
N ASN A 146 -18.25 5.03 -9.99
CA ASN A 146 -19.22 5.36 -8.93
C ASN A 146 -18.69 5.19 -7.50
N ASN A 147 -17.42 5.57 -7.27
CA ASN A 147 -16.69 5.40 -6.00
C ASN A 147 -16.41 3.93 -5.59
N ILE A 148 -16.66 2.98 -6.47
CA ILE A 148 -16.29 1.58 -6.26
C ILE A 148 -15.05 1.30 -7.10
N GLY A 149 -13.96 0.86 -6.44
CA GLY A 149 -12.71 0.52 -7.10
C GLY A 149 -12.55 -0.99 -7.26
N HIS A 150 -12.12 -1.44 -8.42
CA HIS A 150 -11.69 -2.81 -8.67
C HIS A 150 -10.35 -2.82 -9.39
N THR A 151 -9.52 -3.80 -9.10
CA THR A 151 -8.22 -3.96 -9.73
C THR A 151 -8.33 -4.94 -10.89
N VAL A 152 -7.76 -4.56 -12.04
CA VAL A 152 -7.70 -5.38 -13.25
C VAL A 152 -6.25 -5.46 -13.75
N GLU A 153 -5.93 -6.51 -14.50
CA GLU A 153 -4.64 -6.61 -15.17
C GLU A 153 -4.56 -5.61 -16.33
N PHE A 154 -3.39 -5.03 -16.52
CA PHE A 154 -3.18 -3.99 -17.55
C PHE A 154 -3.43 -4.50 -18.99
N ASP A 155 -3.29 -5.78 -19.22
CA ASP A 155 -3.55 -6.40 -20.54
C ASP A 155 -5.05 -6.58 -20.84
N GLN A 156 -5.92 -6.54 -19.83
CA GLN A 156 -7.37 -6.65 -19.97
C GLN A 156 -8.01 -5.34 -20.45
N VAL A 157 -7.31 -4.22 -20.35
CA VAL A 157 -7.78 -2.93 -20.84
C VAL A 157 -7.19 -2.58 -22.20
N TYR A 158 -7.83 -1.67 -22.90
CA TYR A 158 -7.41 -1.27 -24.22
C TYR A 158 -6.59 0.01 -24.18
N THR A 159 -5.49 0.03 -24.92
CA THR A 159 -4.92 1.30 -25.42
C THR A 159 -5.65 1.69 -26.71
N LEU A 160 -5.57 2.95 -27.13
CA LEU A 160 -6.18 3.38 -28.40
C LEU A 160 -5.76 2.49 -29.58
N LYS A 161 -4.48 2.08 -29.63
CA LYS A 161 -3.95 1.18 -30.67
C LYS A 161 -4.59 -0.22 -30.61
N LYS A 162 -4.69 -0.81 -29.42
CA LYS A 162 -5.36 -2.12 -29.22
C LYS A 162 -6.84 -2.04 -29.56
N ALA A 163 -7.52 -0.96 -29.15
CA ALA A 163 -8.95 -0.74 -29.43
C ALA A 163 -9.21 -0.63 -30.93
N TYR A 164 -8.38 0.15 -31.65
CA TYR A 164 -8.45 0.24 -33.11
C TYR A 164 -8.25 -1.13 -33.77
N SER A 165 -7.22 -1.86 -33.38
CA SER A 165 -6.94 -3.19 -33.93
C SER A 165 -8.08 -4.17 -33.66
N ALA A 166 -8.65 -4.16 -32.46
CA ALA A 166 -9.78 -5.04 -32.09
C ALA A 166 -11.05 -4.73 -32.87
N LEU A 167 -11.34 -3.44 -33.08
CA LEU A 167 -12.51 -3.00 -33.87
C LEU A 167 -12.31 -3.32 -35.35
N SER A 168 -11.11 -3.10 -35.88
CA SER A 168 -10.76 -3.43 -37.27
C SER A 168 -10.85 -4.93 -37.52
N GLN A 169 -10.33 -5.74 -36.60
CA GLN A 169 -10.43 -7.20 -36.68
C GLN A 169 -11.88 -7.69 -36.62
N ALA A 170 -12.75 -7.03 -35.83
CA ALA A 170 -14.17 -7.36 -35.80
C ALA A 170 -14.85 -7.09 -37.14
N ILE A 171 -14.47 -6.01 -37.86
CA ILE A 171 -14.98 -5.72 -39.21
C ILE A 171 -14.57 -6.82 -40.18
N ASP A 172 -13.34 -7.35 -40.08
CA ASP A 172 -12.87 -8.43 -40.93
C ASP A 172 -13.54 -9.78 -40.65
N GLN A 173 -13.84 -10.04 -39.39
CA GLN A 173 -14.52 -11.28 -38.94
C GLN A 173 -16.02 -11.30 -39.26
N LEU A 174 -16.65 -10.12 -39.29
CA LEU A 174 -18.05 -10.00 -39.63
C LEU A 174 -18.21 -10.02 -41.16
N HIS A 175 -18.97 -10.98 -41.68
CA HIS A 175 -19.17 -11.20 -43.13
C HIS A 175 -19.99 -10.07 -43.74
N PHE A 176 -19.36 -8.92 -44.00
CA PHE A 176 -20.00 -7.82 -44.75
C PHE A 176 -19.82 -8.00 -46.26
N PRO A 177 -20.79 -7.56 -47.09
CA PRO A 177 -20.56 -7.37 -48.50
C PRO A 177 -19.35 -6.47 -48.75
N LYS A 178 -18.56 -6.73 -49.79
CA LYS A 178 -17.31 -6.00 -50.08
C LYS A 178 -17.48 -4.48 -50.07
N SER A 179 -18.51 -3.97 -50.74
CA SER A 179 -18.80 -2.54 -50.78
C SER A 179 -19.09 -1.94 -49.39
N VAL A 180 -19.85 -2.65 -48.56
CA VAL A 180 -20.18 -2.21 -47.18
C VAL A 180 -18.94 -2.20 -46.30
N ARG A 181 -18.12 -3.27 -46.40
CA ARG A 181 -16.84 -3.34 -45.66
C ARG A 181 -15.89 -2.19 -46.05
N GLU A 182 -15.69 -1.91 -47.34
CA GLU A 182 -14.88 -0.80 -47.80
C GLU A 182 -15.41 0.55 -47.31
N ASN A 183 -16.72 0.75 -47.29
CA ASN A 183 -17.33 1.95 -46.78
C ASN A 183 -17.14 2.08 -45.24
N ILE A 184 -17.31 1.01 -44.47
CA ILE A 184 -17.03 1.02 -43.00
C ILE A 184 -15.57 1.32 -42.72
N LEU A 185 -14.64 0.73 -43.46
CA LEU A 185 -13.20 1.01 -43.32
C LEU A 185 -12.82 2.43 -43.76
N SER A 186 -13.58 3.05 -44.68
CA SER A 186 -13.41 4.45 -45.04
C SER A 186 -13.84 5.44 -43.95
N LEU A 187 -14.69 4.97 -42.99
CA LEU A 187 -14.92 5.73 -41.77
C LEU A 187 -13.61 5.78 -40.98
N ASN A 188 -13.19 6.96 -40.58
CA ASN A 188 -12.04 7.08 -39.69
C ASN A 188 -12.42 6.56 -38.30
N LEU A 189 -12.13 5.28 -38.03
CA LEU A 189 -12.47 4.59 -36.77
C LEU A 189 -11.91 5.33 -35.54
N ASN A 190 -10.81 6.08 -35.68
CA ASN A 190 -10.26 6.87 -34.59
C ASN A 190 -11.22 7.95 -34.07
N ASN A 191 -12.16 8.42 -34.90
CA ASN A 191 -13.15 9.40 -34.48
C ASN A 191 -14.15 8.84 -33.45
N TYR A 192 -14.24 7.52 -33.34
CA TYR A 192 -15.15 6.82 -32.43
C TYR A 192 -14.43 6.15 -31.26
N LEU A 193 -13.10 6.27 -31.21
CA LEU A 193 -12.24 5.71 -30.16
C LEU A 193 -11.62 6.86 -29.37
N GLN A 194 -12.10 7.06 -28.14
CA GLN A 194 -11.55 8.04 -27.22
C GLN A 194 -11.26 7.36 -25.86
N PRO A 195 -10.21 7.76 -25.14
CA PRO A 195 -10.01 7.28 -23.80
C PRO A 195 -11.22 7.57 -22.92
N ASN A 196 -11.69 6.56 -22.19
CA ASN A 196 -12.72 6.69 -21.16
C ASN A 196 -12.22 6.29 -19.77
N LEU A 197 -10.93 5.91 -19.67
CA LEU A 197 -10.22 5.74 -18.41
C LEU A 197 -9.28 6.93 -18.24
N GLU A 198 -9.61 7.78 -17.28
CA GLU A 198 -8.84 9.00 -16.96
C GLU A 198 -7.94 8.75 -15.74
N PHE A 199 -6.63 8.97 -15.88
CA PHE A 199 -5.66 8.80 -14.79
C PHE A 199 -5.90 9.82 -13.68
N ASP A 200 -6.05 9.35 -12.44
CA ASP A 200 -6.13 10.20 -11.24
C ASP A 200 -4.80 10.15 -10.47
N ALA A 201 -3.91 11.08 -10.79
CA ALA A 201 -2.62 11.20 -10.12
C ALA A 201 -2.76 11.47 -8.61
N SER A 202 -3.76 12.27 -8.23
CA SER A 202 -3.97 12.63 -6.82
C SER A 202 -4.37 11.43 -5.99
N LYS A 203 -5.37 10.66 -6.44
CA LYS A 203 -5.79 9.44 -5.74
C LYS A 203 -4.69 8.40 -5.74
N THR A 204 -3.98 8.22 -6.84
CA THR A 204 -2.84 7.30 -6.94
C THR A 204 -1.77 7.64 -5.89
N THR A 205 -1.40 8.94 -5.77
CA THR A 205 -0.42 9.39 -4.80
C THR A 205 -0.90 9.21 -3.36
N ILE A 206 -2.16 9.57 -3.07
CA ILE A 206 -2.73 9.42 -1.73
C ILE A 206 -2.77 7.94 -1.31
N GLU A 207 -3.20 7.05 -2.18
CA GLU A 207 -3.24 5.61 -1.90
C GLU A 207 -1.83 5.06 -1.65
N HIS A 208 -0.86 5.46 -2.47
CA HIS A 208 0.54 5.10 -2.28
C HIS A 208 1.08 5.56 -0.91
N LEU A 209 0.86 6.83 -0.54
CA LEU A 209 1.28 7.35 0.75
C LEU A 209 0.61 6.63 1.93
N ASN A 210 -0.66 6.24 1.78
CA ASN A 210 -1.36 5.47 2.80
C ASN A 210 -0.78 4.07 2.95
N HIS A 211 -0.44 3.39 1.85
CA HIS A 211 0.24 2.09 1.90
C HIS A 211 1.62 2.20 2.56
N LEU A 212 2.42 3.21 2.22
CA LEU A 212 3.72 3.44 2.87
C LEU A 212 3.58 3.69 4.38
N LYS A 213 2.56 4.43 4.81
CA LYS A 213 2.28 4.67 6.24
C LYS A 213 1.76 3.42 6.96
N SER A 214 1.18 2.46 6.27
CA SER A 214 0.68 1.22 6.84
C SER A 214 1.76 0.17 7.09
N ILE A 215 3.00 0.40 6.63
CA ILE A 215 4.13 -0.49 6.91
C ILE A 215 4.36 -0.53 8.42
N SER A 216 4.25 -1.73 8.98
CA SER A 216 4.57 -1.94 10.39
C SER A 216 6.07 -1.82 10.60
N LEU A 217 6.50 -1.05 11.59
CA LEU A 217 7.89 -0.95 12.01
C LEU A 217 8.35 -2.18 12.81
N THR A 218 7.41 -3.05 13.18
CA THR A 218 7.65 -4.24 14.01
C THR A 218 7.07 -5.48 13.33
N GLU A 219 7.64 -6.66 13.61
CA GLU A 219 7.22 -7.93 13.00
C GLU A 219 6.77 -9.00 13.99
N GLY A 220 6.88 -8.74 15.28
CA GLY A 220 6.51 -9.70 16.31
C GLY A 220 6.71 -9.13 17.70
N MET A 221 6.48 -9.97 18.71
CA MET A 221 6.62 -9.60 20.10
C MET A 221 7.33 -10.71 20.86
N VAL A 222 8.25 -10.34 21.76
CA VAL A 222 8.88 -11.21 22.74
C VAL A 222 8.16 -10.99 24.06
N GLN A 223 7.72 -12.07 24.70
CA GLN A 223 6.98 -12.01 25.98
C GLN A 223 7.96 -12.02 27.16
N GLN A 224 7.56 -11.41 28.26
CA GLN A 224 8.33 -11.45 29.49
C GLN A 224 8.60 -12.90 29.93
N GLY A 225 9.86 -13.20 30.22
CA GLY A 225 10.30 -14.54 30.60
C GLY A 225 10.77 -15.42 29.44
N ASP A 226 10.51 -15.04 28.18
CA ASP A 226 11.03 -15.76 27.02
C ASP A 226 12.55 -15.76 27.01
N ILE A 227 13.15 -16.90 26.66
CA ILE A 227 14.61 -17.02 26.53
C ILE A 227 15.03 -16.39 25.18
N ILE A 228 15.75 -15.27 25.26
CA ILE A 228 16.27 -14.58 24.09
C ILE A 228 17.51 -15.31 23.56
N ILE A 229 18.50 -15.58 24.45
CA ILE A 229 19.74 -16.26 24.09
C ILE A 229 20.33 -16.97 25.31
N THR A 230 20.89 -18.17 25.09
CA THR A 230 21.52 -18.94 26.16
C THR A 230 23.03 -18.73 26.18
N LYS A 231 23.68 -19.02 27.33
CA LYS A 231 25.11 -18.93 27.48
C LYS A 231 25.85 -19.78 26.45
N ARG A 232 26.83 -19.20 25.77
CA ARG A 232 27.64 -19.80 24.69
C ARG A 232 26.87 -20.06 23.37
N GLU A 233 25.62 -19.72 23.28
CA GLU A 233 24.87 -19.79 22.04
C GLU A 233 25.43 -18.81 21.02
N LEU A 234 25.43 -19.18 19.73
CA LEU A 234 25.88 -18.31 18.64
C LEU A 234 24.88 -17.17 18.43
N VAL A 235 25.38 -15.93 18.36
CA VAL A 235 24.54 -14.76 18.06
C VAL A 235 24.22 -14.74 16.57
N THR A 236 23.06 -15.30 16.20
CA THR A 236 22.53 -15.32 14.83
C THR A 236 21.99 -13.94 14.43
N PRO A 237 21.73 -13.68 13.12
CA PRO A 237 21.09 -12.43 12.68
C PRO A 237 19.76 -12.14 13.39
N GLU A 238 18.92 -13.18 13.58
CA GLU A 238 17.64 -13.05 14.29
C GLU A 238 17.87 -12.65 15.76
N LYS A 239 18.86 -13.26 16.41
CA LYS A 239 19.21 -12.91 17.81
C LYS A 239 19.73 -11.48 17.91
N VAL A 240 20.54 -11.02 16.92
CA VAL A 240 20.98 -9.60 16.86
C VAL A 240 19.78 -8.68 16.77
N LYS A 241 18.78 -9.00 15.93
CA LYS A 241 17.57 -8.21 15.76
C LYS A 241 16.76 -8.10 17.06
N ILE A 242 16.55 -9.22 17.74
CA ILE A 242 15.85 -9.26 19.04
C ILE A 242 16.62 -8.47 20.11
N LEU A 243 17.96 -8.64 20.18
CA LEU A 243 18.80 -7.93 21.14
C LEU A 243 18.85 -6.42 20.88
N ASN A 244 18.88 -6.00 19.60
CA ASN A 244 18.78 -4.59 19.22
C ASN A 244 17.41 -4.01 19.60
N SER A 245 16.34 -4.75 19.38
CA SER A 245 14.98 -4.35 19.76
C SER A 245 14.86 -4.16 21.27
N LEU A 246 15.37 -5.13 22.04
CA LEU A 246 15.41 -5.02 23.49
C LEU A 246 16.24 -3.79 23.94
N LYS A 247 17.38 -3.54 23.31
CA LYS A 247 18.22 -2.36 23.60
C LYS A 247 17.48 -1.06 23.34
N THR A 248 16.76 -0.97 22.21
CA THR A 248 15.95 0.20 21.87
C THR A 248 14.85 0.44 22.90
N GLU A 249 14.16 -0.61 23.34
CA GLU A 249 13.12 -0.50 24.35
C GLU A 249 13.66 -0.10 25.74
N TYR A 250 14.87 -0.55 26.09
CA TYR A 250 15.54 -0.04 27.28
C TYR A 250 15.83 1.46 27.21
N GLN A 251 16.17 1.97 26.01
CA GLN A 251 16.44 3.40 25.81
C GLN A 251 15.16 4.24 25.80
N ASN A 252 14.06 3.70 25.29
CA ASN A 252 12.78 4.38 25.21
C ASN A 252 12.06 4.43 26.58
N ASN A 253 12.35 3.50 27.50
CA ASN A 253 11.73 3.42 28.83
C ASN A 253 12.55 4.10 29.93
N LEU A 254 13.65 4.77 29.59
CA LEU A 254 14.45 5.64 30.48
C LEU A 254 14.02 7.10 30.35
#